data_8fea6be643958d1c69aca030ef976342
#
_entry.id   8fea6be643958d1c69aca030ef976342
#
_cell.length_a   1.000
_cell.length_b   1.000
_cell.length_c   1.000
_cell.angle_alpha   90.00
_cell.angle_beta   90.00
_cell.angle_gamma   90.00
#
_symmetry.space_group_name_H-M   'P 1'
#
loop_
_entity.id
_entity.type
_entity.pdbx_description
1 polymer ?
#
loop_
_entity_poly.entity_id
_entity_poly.type
_entity_poly.pdbx_seq_one_letter_code
_entity_poly.pdbx_strand_id
1 'polypeptide(L)'
;DPSDYAIKLFGDRKTLNKVTIDPNSFLGTQTLGISPRNTTITVTYRSGGGLSHNVSARQIRSVKTLITDFGTSTPTSIASSIRATTKINNPKPCLGGEDEPSLEALRQIALLSRNSQNRIVTREDLIARVYSMPAKFGRIFRTSVRDNPNNPQAAQLYVMSRDRSNKLIISPDSLKDSLSAYLSQFRLISDAIDILDAAIINIGLSYTVTINTDARPSVVIASINSKLSNYLKIENYQIDQPIKIGEIENLIMNTADVDAIMSLSFNNKVGTEADRIYSNYFYDPQRNIDRGYLFPPRGGIFEMKYPNFDIVGRIS
;
A
#
# COMPACT_ATOMS: atom_id res chain seq x y z
N ASP A 1 -8.87 -4.90 48.01
CA ASP A 1 -7.85 -3.98 47.53
C ASP A 1 -7.58 -4.29 46.04
N PRO A 2 -7.60 -3.28 45.14
CA PRO A 2 -7.29 -3.46 43.71
C PRO A 2 -5.94 -4.10 43.45
N SER A 3 -5.00 -3.99 44.35
CA SER A 3 -3.68 -4.61 44.28
C SER A 3 -3.71 -6.13 44.37
N ASP A 4 -4.70 -6.73 45.09
CA ASP A 4 -4.84 -8.18 45.22
C ASP A 4 -5.38 -8.86 43.94
N TYR A 5 -6.16 -8.13 43.15
CA TYR A 5 -6.64 -8.59 41.86
C TYR A 5 -5.53 -8.63 40.82
N ALA A 6 -4.67 -7.61 40.79
CA ALA A 6 -3.55 -7.54 39.89
C ALA A 6 -2.52 -8.64 40.12
N ILE A 7 -2.31 -9.04 41.40
CA ILE A 7 -1.41 -10.12 41.81
C ILE A 7 -1.91 -11.47 41.28
N LYS A 8 -3.21 -11.73 41.30
CA LYS A 8 -3.81 -12.97 40.79
C LYS A 8 -3.82 -13.07 39.28
N LEU A 9 -3.95 -11.93 38.59
CA LEU A 9 -4.03 -11.89 37.13
C LEU A 9 -2.66 -12.05 36.47
N PHE A 10 -1.59 -11.56 37.08
CA PHE A 10 -0.25 -11.53 36.52
C PHE A 10 0.78 -12.41 37.23
N GLY A 11 0.40 -13.14 38.26
CA GLY A 11 1.22 -14.14 38.92
C GLY A 11 2.47 -13.61 39.65
N ASP A 12 2.63 -12.31 39.77
CA ASP A 12 3.80 -11.66 40.33
C ASP A 12 3.40 -10.69 41.47
N ARG A 13 4.04 -10.79 42.62
CA ARG A 13 3.79 -9.92 43.82
C ARG A 13 4.35 -8.50 43.63
N LYS A 14 4.04 -7.83 42.54
CA LYS A 14 4.43 -6.44 42.28
C LYS A 14 3.21 -5.53 42.43
N THR A 15 3.36 -4.47 43.23
CA THR A 15 2.31 -3.45 43.36
C THR A 15 2.00 -2.76 42.04
N LEU A 16 0.73 -2.46 41.78
CA LEU A 16 0.24 -1.76 40.58
C LEU A 16 1.04 -0.48 40.23
N ASN A 17 1.62 0.19 41.25
CA ASN A 17 2.46 1.37 41.03
C ASN A 17 3.82 1.08 40.38
N LYS A 18 4.21 -0.20 40.26
CA LYS A 18 5.43 -0.63 39.56
C LYS A 18 5.17 -1.27 38.19
N VAL A 19 3.91 -1.49 37.86
CA VAL A 19 3.48 -2.02 36.54
C VAL A 19 2.66 -0.94 35.87
N THR A 20 3.26 0.20 35.62
CA THR A 20 2.73 1.14 34.64
C THR A 20 2.92 0.47 33.27
N ILE A 21 1.84 0.03 32.67
CA ILE A 21 1.85 -0.35 31.25
C ILE A 21 2.05 0.95 30.49
N ASP A 22 3.31 1.32 30.29
CA ASP A 22 3.66 2.43 29.41
C ASP A 22 3.38 1.98 27.96
N PRO A 23 2.41 2.56 27.26
CA PRO A 23 2.16 2.23 25.86
C PRO A 23 3.41 2.37 24.99
N ASN A 24 4.34 3.25 25.33
CA ASN A 24 5.59 3.43 24.62
C ASN A 24 6.60 2.30 24.88
N SER A 25 6.48 1.56 25.99
CA SER A 25 7.35 0.42 26.25
C SER A 25 7.08 -0.75 25.30
N PHE A 26 5.87 -0.85 24.71
CA PHE A 26 5.54 -1.81 23.68
C PHE A 26 6.25 -1.51 22.34
N LEU A 27 6.62 -0.26 22.11
CA LEU A 27 7.43 0.13 20.94
C LEU A 27 8.92 -0.18 21.11
N GLY A 28 9.38 -0.24 22.38
CA GLY A 28 10.76 -0.55 22.73
C GLY A 28 11.08 -2.04 22.86
N THR A 29 10.07 -2.90 23.01
CA THR A 29 10.23 -4.35 23.13
C THR A 29 9.86 -5.05 21.84
N GLN A 30 10.57 -6.14 21.50
CA GLN A 30 10.25 -6.96 20.32
C GLN A 30 9.00 -7.84 20.52
N THR A 31 8.30 -7.72 21.67
CA THR A 31 7.16 -8.56 22.02
C THR A 31 5.94 -7.73 22.34
N LEU A 32 4.77 -8.12 21.82
CA LEU A 32 3.46 -7.54 22.10
C LEU A 32 2.76 -8.37 23.19
N GLY A 33 3.12 -8.14 24.47
CA GLY A 33 2.49 -8.79 25.60
C GLY A 33 3.33 -9.89 26.26
N ILE A 34 2.68 -10.72 27.06
CA ILE A 34 3.32 -11.79 27.81
C ILE A 34 3.52 -13.00 26.90
N SER A 35 4.75 -13.50 26.79
CA SER A 35 5.05 -14.71 26.06
C SER A 35 4.34 -15.93 26.73
N PRO A 36 3.56 -16.71 25.98
CA PRO A 36 2.91 -17.90 26.52
C PRO A 36 3.96 -18.93 26.95
N ARG A 37 3.79 -19.49 28.16
CA ARG A 37 4.66 -20.53 28.71
C ARG A 37 3.85 -21.76 29.02
N ASN A 38 4.39 -22.94 28.73
CA ASN A 38 3.77 -24.26 29.00
C ASN A 38 2.36 -24.41 28.41
N THR A 39 2.11 -23.80 27.24
CA THR A 39 0.84 -23.92 26.53
C THR A 39 1.07 -24.37 25.09
N THR A 40 0.11 -25.07 24.54
CA THR A 40 0.08 -25.41 23.12
C THR A 40 -0.60 -24.28 22.35
N ILE A 41 0.11 -23.71 21.37
CA ILE A 41 -0.43 -22.67 20.49
C ILE A 41 -0.75 -23.32 19.16
N THR A 42 -2.03 -23.27 18.75
CA THR A 42 -2.44 -23.68 17.41
C THR A 42 -2.55 -22.45 16.52
N VAL A 43 -1.75 -22.42 15.45
CA VAL A 43 -1.78 -21.34 14.48
C VAL A 43 -2.37 -21.86 13.19
N THR A 44 -3.52 -21.28 12.80
CA THR A 44 -4.13 -21.55 11.49
C THR A 44 -3.82 -20.38 10.56
N TYR A 45 -3.17 -20.67 9.45
CA TYR A 45 -2.76 -19.65 8.48
C TYR A 45 -3.07 -20.11 7.06
N ARG A 46 -3.09 -19.13 6.14
CA ARG A 46 -3.17 -19.37 4.70
C ARG A 46 -1.84 -18.99 4.08
N SER A 47 -1.39 -19.82 3.15
CA SER A 47 -0.18 -19.56 2.36
C SER A 47 -0.56 -19.33 0.89
N GLY A 48 0.26 -18.58 0.16
CA GLY A 48 0.04 -18.22 -1.23
C GLY A 48 -0.72 -16.90 -1.39
N GLY A 49 -0.88 -16.42 -2.61
CA GLY A 49 -1.67 -15.24 -2.92
C GLY A 49 -0.93 -13.91 -2.89
N GLY A 50 0.41 -13.87 -2.90
CA GLY A 50 1.21 -12.64 -2.99
C GLY A 50 1.05 -11.88 -4.33
N LEU A 51 1.84 -10.83 -4.53
CA LEU A 51 1.84 -10.01 -5.76
C LEU A 51 2.06 -10.84 -7.04
N SER A 52 2.79 -11.95 -6.93
CA SER A 52 3.03 -12.87 -8.04
C SER A 52 1.75 -13.50 -8.62
N HIS A 53 0.66 -13.50 -7.87
CA HIS A 53 -0.65 -14.01 -8.30
C HIS A 53 -1.52 -12.95 -8.98
N ASN A 54 -1.09 -11.70 -9.01
CA ASN A 54 -1.73 -10.66 -9.80
C ASN A 54 -1.40 -10.89 -11.28
N VAL A 55 -2.31 -11.53 -11.99
CA VAL A 55 -2.12 -11.96 -13.38
C VAL A 55 -2.73 -10.92 -14.31
N SER A 56 -1.97 -10.47 -15.30
CA SER A 56 -2.45 -9.51 -16.31
C SER A 56 -3.62 -10.08 -17.13
N ALA A 57 -4.42 -9.19 -17.71
CA ALA A 57 -5.51 -9.60 -18.59
C ALA A 57 -4.99 -10.49 -19.73
N ARG A 58 -5.76 -11.50 -20.12
CA ARG A 58 -5.49 -12.44 -21.21
C ARG A 58 -4.23 -13.31 -21.03
N GLN A 59 -3.69 -13.44 -19.83
CA GLN A 59 -2.57 -14.34 -19.55
C GLN A 59 -2.99 -15.78 -19.23
N ILE A 60 -4.17 -15.98 -18.67
CA ILE A 60 -4.71 -17.33 -18.39
C ILE A 60 -5.29 -17.89 -19.69
N ARG A 61 -4.54 -18.78 -20.34
CA ARG A 61 -4.89 -19.34 -21.67
C ARG A 61 -4.85 -20.86 -21.74
N SER A 62 -4.23 -21.53 -20.77
CA SER A 62 -4.06 -22.98 -20.76
C SER A 62 -4.90 -23.63 -19.68
N VAL A 63 -5.54 -24.73 -20.04
CA VAL A 63 -6.27 -25.60 -19.11
C VAL A 63 -5.38 -26.78 -18.75
N LYS A 64 -4.97 -26.88 -17.48
CA LYS A 64 -4.13 -28.02 -17.01
C LYS A 64 -4.98 -29.28 -16.83
N THR A 65 -6.17 -29.15 -16.29
CA THR A 65 -7.10 -30.26 -16.06
C THR A 65 -8.51 -29.79 -16.37
N LEU A 66 -9.18 -30.48 -17.28
CA LEU A 66 -10.57 -30.23 -17.66
C LEU A 66 -11.45 -31.39 -17.16
N ILE A 67 -12.24 -31.12 -16.16
CA ILE A 67 -13.24 -32.07 -15.66
C ILE A 67 -14.58 -31.66 -16.26
N THR A 68 -15.18 -32.55 -17.05
CA THR A 68 -16.48 -32.33 -17.68
C THR A 68 -17.39 -33.50 -17.36
N ASP A 69 -18.60 -33.20 -16.95
CA ASP A 69 -19.67 -34.18 -16.76
C ASP A 69 -20.67 -34.02 -17.92
N PHE A 70 -20.87 -35.10 -18.65
CA PHE A 70 -21.83 -35.16 -19.74
C PHE A 70 -22.89 -36.22 -19.37
N GLY A 71 -24.14 -35.94 -19.60
CA GLY A 71 -25.20 -36.89 -19.39
C GLY A 71 -24.97 -38.21 -20.16
N THR A 72 -25.46 -39.34 -19.65
CA THR A 72 -25.25 -40.68 -20.20
C THR A 72 -25.67 -40.84 -21.66
N SER A 73 -26.55 -39.97 -22.16
CA SER A 73 -27.02 -39.96 -23.57
C SER A 73 -26.10 -39.18 -24.56
N THR A 74 -25.03 -38.58 -24.07
CA THR A 74 -24.14 -37.78 -24.93
C THR A 74 -23.13 -38.67 -25.66
N PRO A 75 -23.11 -38.70 -27.04
CA PRO A 75 -22.12 -39.46 -27.77
C PRO A 75 -20.71 -39.05 -27.46
N THR A 76 -19.78 -40.01 -27.37
CA THR A 76 -18.38 -39.78 -26.99
C THR A 76 -17.65 -38.84 -27.98
N SER A 77 -18.03 -38.87 -29.27
CA SER A 77 -17.48 -37.99 -30.32
C SER A 77 -17.86 -36.52 -30.06
N ILE A 78 -19.06 -36.25 -29.59
CA ILE A 78 -19.52 -34.90 -29.24
C ILE A 78 -18.82 -34.43 -27.98
N ALA A 79 -18.73 -35.28 -26.96
CA ALA A 79 -18.02 -34.96 -25.73
C ALA A 79 -16.54 -34.64 -25.95
N SER A 80 -15.85 -35.38 -26.85
CA SER A 80 -14.46 -35.11 -27.21
C SER A 80 -14.29 -33.79 -27.96
N SER A 81 -15.21 -33.50 -28.88
CA SER A 81 -15.21 -32.23 -29.63
C SER A 81 -15.41 -31.03 -28.72
N ILE A 82 -16.33 -31.10 -27.78
CA ILE A 82 -16.56 -30.04 -26.77
C ILE A 82 -15.31 -29.80 -25.93
N ARG A 83 -14.65 -30.87 -25.46
CA ARG A 83 -13.40 -30.77 -24.69
C ARG A 83 -12.29 -30.09 -25.50
N ALA A 84 -12.15 -30.45 -26.80
CA ALA A 84 -11.14 -29.89 -27.67
C ALA A 84 -11.36 -28.40 -28.01
N THR A 85 -12.61 -27.95 -28.02
CA THR A 85 -12.96 -26.55 -28.33
C THR A 85 -13.01 -25.67 -27.09
N THR A 86 -12.90 -26.24 -25.90
CA THR A 86 -12.93 -25.46 -24.65
C THR A 86 -11.71 -24.54 -24.54
N LYS A 87 -11.97 -23.25 -24.43
CA LYS A 87 -10.95 -22.20 -24.26
C LYS A 87 -11.21 -21.43 -22.98
N ILE A 88 -10.15 -21.03 -22.31
CA ILE A 88 -10.22 -20.19 -21.11
C ILE A 88 -9.51 -18.86 -21.38
N ASN A 89 -10.04 -17.79 -20.83
CA ASN A 89 -9.42 -16.48 -20.90
C ASN A 89 -9.87 -15.65 -19.67
N ASN A 90 -8.97 -14.83 -19.14
CA ASN A 90 -9.31 -13.79 -18.18
C ASN A 90 -9.38 -12.43 -18.91
N PRO A 91 -10.55 -11.89 -19.18
CA PRO A 91 -10.69 -10.63 -19.92
C PRO A 91 -10.16 -9.42 -19.12
N LYS A 92 -10.21 -9.49 -17.80
CA LYS A 92 -9.69 -8.47 -16.86
C LYS A 92 -8.48 -9.02 -16.09
N PRO A 93 -7.56 -8.15 -15.63
CA PRO A 93 -6.47 -8.61 -14.76
C PRO A 93 -7.00 -9.15 -13.42
N CYS A 94 -6.33 -10.15 -12.88
CA CYS A 94 -6.54 -10.62 -11.51
C CYS A 94 -5.70 -9.74 -10.59
N LEU A 95 -6.34 -9.05 -9.65
CA LEU A 95 -5.71 -8.12 -8.72
C LEU A 95 -6.20 -8.42 -7.29
N GLY A 96 -5.52 -7.82 -6.30
CA GLY A 96 -5.85 -8.02 -4.88
C GLY A 96 -4.94 -9.02 -4.16
N GLY A 97 -3.96 -9.59 -4.88
CA GLY A 97 -2.81 -10.25 -4.25
C GLY A 97 -1.88 -9.19 -3.67
N GLU A 98 -1.41 -9.41 -2.45
CA GLU A 98 -0.47 -8.54 -1.75
C GLU A 98 0.51 -9.40 -0.97
N ASP A 99 1.79 -9.01 -0.95
CA ASP A 99 2.81 -9.72 -0.20
C ASP A 99 2.62 -9.54 1.31
N GLU A 100 3.38 -10.29 2.10
CA GLU A 100 3.33 -10.16 3.55
C GLU A 100 3.73 -8.74 3.98
N PRO A 101 3.03 -8.15 4.95
CA PRO A 101 3.42 -6.86 5.50
C PRO A 101 4.74 -6.98 6.25
N SER A 102 5.54 -5.91 6.24
CA SER A 102 6.77 -5.86 7.05
C SER A 102 6.46 -6.01 8.54
N LEU A 103 7.45 -6.45 9.31
CA LEU A 103 7.30 -6.59 10.77
C LEU A 103 6.84 -5.28 11.43
N GLU A 104 7.32 -4.15 10.94
CA GLU A 104 6.93 -2.82 11.43
C GLU A 104 5.47 -2.50 11.11
N ALA A 105 5.04 -2.79 9.89
CA ALA A 105 3.63 -2.65 9.49
C ALA A 105 2.72 -3.58 10.31
N LEU A 106 3.16 -4.81 10.59
CA LEU A 106 2.41 -5.74 11.46
C LEU A 106 2.25 -5.22 12.88
N ARG A 107 3.30 -4.60 13.45
CA ARG A 107 3.21 -3.96 14.78
C ARG A 107 2.18 -2.85 14.82
N GLN A 108 2.17 -1.98 13.81
CA GLN A 108 1.19 -0.90 13.69
C GLN A 108 -0.24 -1.45 13.53
N ILE A 109 -0.43 -2.44 12.65
CA ILE A 109 -1.73 -3.09 12.43
C ILE A 109 -2.23 -3.76 13.72
N ALA A 110 -1.34 -4.44 14.47
CA ALA A 110 -1.71 -5.11 15.72
C ALA A 110 -2.18 -4.11 16.79
N LEU A 111 -1.49 -2.96 16.91
CA LEU A 111 -1.90 -1.89 17.84
C LEU A 111 -3.26 -1.30 17.45
N LEU A 112 -3.46 -0.98 16.18
CA LEU A 112 -4.74 -0.48 15.67
C LEU A 112 -5.86 -1.49 15.87
N SER A 113 -5.62 -2.77 15.56
CA SER A 113 -6.61 -3.85 15.72
C SER A 113 -6.98 -4.11 17.18
N ARG A 114 -6.02 -3.98 18.11
CA ARG A 114 -6.29 -4.16 19.55
C ARG A 114 -7.18 -3.04 20.10
N ASN A 115 -6.98 -1.83 19.65
CA ASN A 115 -7.71 -0.66 20.11
C ASN A 115 -9.07 -0.50 19.40
N SER A 116 -9.25 -1.13 18.25
CA SER A 116 -10.50 -1.04 17.49
C SER A 116 -11.59 -1.91 18.12
N GLN A 117 -12.78 -1.34 18.29
CA GLN A 117 -13.97 -2.07 18.70
C GLN A 117 -14.54 -2.90 17.52
N ASN A 118 -15.50 -3.80 17.80
CA ASN A 118 -16.18 -4.56 16.74
C ASN A 118 -17.14 -3.72 15.88
N ARG A 119 -17.03 -2.40 15.93
CA ARG A 119 -17.79 -1.44 15.12
C ARG A 119 -16.86 -0.29 14.71
N ILE A 120 -17.19 0.32 13.59
CA ILE A 120 -16.47 1.49 13.07
C ILE A 120 -17.11 2.72 13.71
N VAL A 121 -16.34 3.46 14.52
CA VAL A 121 -16.76 4.71 15.16
C VAL A 121 -15.85 5.86 14.74
N THR A 122 -14.54 5.60 14.65
CA THR A 122 -13.54 6.58 14.26
C THR A 122 -13.00 6.31 12.85
N ARG A 123 -12.28 7.29 12.29
CA ARG A 123 -11.58 7.10 11.01
C ARG A 123 -10.49 6.04 11.12
N GLU A 124 -9.81 6.02 12.25
CA GLU A 124 -8.76 5.04 12.56
C GLU A 124 -9.33 3.62 12.63
N ASP A 125 -10.54 3.45 13.20
CA ASP A 125 -11.24 2.16 13.20
C ASP A 125 -11.55 1.70 11.77
N LEU A 126 -12.00 2.62 10.91
CA LEU A 126 -12.28 2.31 9.51
C LEU A 126 -10.99 1.88 8.78
N ILE A 127 -9.89 2.61 8.93
CA ILE A 127 -8.60 2.26 8.35
C ILE A 127 -8.11 0.91 8.87
N ALA A 128 -8.20 0.68 10.18
CA ALA A 128 -7.82 -0.59 10.81
C ALA A 128 -8.63 -1.77 10.25
N ARG A 129 -9.93 -1.59 10.03
CA ARG A 129 -10.79 -2.60 9.42
C ARG A 129 -10.44 -2.89 7.97
N VAL A 130 -10.12 -1.87 7.17
CA VAL A 130 -9.67 -2.08 5.79
C VAL A 130 -8.40 -2.94 5.76
N TYR A 131 -7.39 -2.62 6.58
CA TYR A 131 -6.15 -3.40 6.62
C TYR A 131 -6.29 -4.78 7.27
N SER A 132 -7.29 -4.99 8.12
CA SER A 132 -7.59 -6.29 8.74
C SER A 132 -8.55 -7.15 7.91
N MET A 133 -8.93 -6.71 6.72
CA MET A 133 -9.80 -7.48 5.82
C MET A 133 -9.19 -8.86 5.54
N PRO A 134 -9.97 -9.95 5.70
CA PRO A 134 -9.48 -11.30 5.45
C PRO A 134 -8.96 -11.47 4.02
N ALA A 135 -7.79 -12.11 3.86
CA ALA A 135 -7.11 -12.28 2.58
C ALA A 135 -7.97 -12.98 1.49
N LYS A 136 -9.03 -13.72 1.88
CA LYS A 136 -9.98 -14.33 0.94
C LYS A 136 -10.73 -13.31 0.06
N PHE A 137 -10.82 -12.06 0.51
CA PHE A 137 -11.48 -10.98 -0.20
C PHE A 137 -10.49 -10.11 -1.00
N GLY A 138 -9.19 -10.40 -0.91
CA GLY A 138 -8.10 -9.57 -1.41
C GLY A 138 -7.57 -8.62 -0.34
N ARG A 139 -6.60 -7.79 -0.71
CA ARG A 139 -6.00 -6.78 0.16
C ARG A 139 -5.96 -5.43 -0.54
N ILE A 140 -6.10 -4.38 0.25
CA ILE A 140 -5.88 -3.00 -0.15
C ILE A 140 -4.44 -2.63 0.19
N PHE A 141 -3.70 -2.05 -0.76
CA PHE A 141 -2.32 -1.61 -0.53
C PHE A 141 -2.26 -0.34 0.32
N ARG A 142 -3.03 0.70 -0.06
CA ARG A 142 -3.14 1.96 0.69
C ARG A 142 -4.58 2.40 0.78
N THR A 143 -4.92 3.03 1.89
CA THR A 143 -6.23 3.63 2.12
C THR A 143 -6.11 4.92 2.88
N SER A 144 -7.02 5.86 2.60
CA SER A 144 -7.20 7.11 3.34
C SER A 144 -8.67 7.38 3.54
N VAL A 145 -9.02 7.96 4.68
CA VAL A 145 -10.40 8.33 5.02
C VAL A 145 -10.52 9.84 5.10
N ARG A 146 -11.51 10.39 4.40
CA ARG A 146 -11.82 11.82 4.41
C ARG A 146 -13.32 12.05 4.64
N ASP A 147 -13.66 13.19 5.20
CA ASP A 147 -15.05 13.59 5.32
C ASP A 147 -15.63 13.91 3.95
N ASN A 148 -16.87 13.52 3.72
CA ASN A 148 -17.57 13.92 2.53
C ASN A 148 -18.08 15.37 2.71
N PRO A 149 -17.63 16.34 1.90
CA PRO A 149 -18.04 17.73 2.05
C PRO A 149 -19.54 17.96 1.80
N ASN A 150 -20.18 17.06 1.05
CA ASN A 150 -21.60 17.16 0.69
C ASN A 150 -22.51 16.37 1.65
N ASN A 151 -21.96 15.43 2.41
CA ASN A 151 -22.72 14.61 3.35
C ASN A 151 -21.87 14.30 4.60
N PRO A 152 -22.10 15.00 5.73
CA PRO A 152 -21.34 14.78 6.96
C PRO A 152 -21.48 13.37 7.56
N GLN A 153 -22.52 12.62 7.17
CA GLN A 153 -22.76 11.25 7.63
C GLN A 153 -22.09 10.19 6.72
N ALA A 154 -21.43 10.61 5.65
CA ALA A 154 -20.72 9.73 4.75
C ALA A 154 -19.20 9.95 4.86
N ALA A 155 -18.45 8.88 5.10
CA ALA A 155 -17.00 8.90 5.01
C ALA A 155 -16.56 8.53 3.59
N GLN A 156 -15.65 9.28 3.01
CA GLN A 156 -14.99 8.95 1.75
C GLN A 156 -13.75 8.09 2.04
N LEU A 157 -13.79 6.86 1.59
CA LEU A 157 -12.71 5.89 1.71
C LEU A 157 -11.98 5.77 0.37
N TYR A 158 -10.80 6.36 0.28
CA TYR A 158 -9.93 6.22 -0.89
C TYR A 158 -9.12 4.94 -0.79
N VAL A 159 -9.12 4.15 -1.85
CA VAL A 159 -8.43 2.85 -1.88
C VAL A 159 -7.55 2.71 -3.10
N MET A 160 -6.49 1.91 -2.97
CA MET A 160 -5.52 1.67 -4.01
C MET A 160 -4.90 0.28 -3.90
N SER A 161 -4.56 -0.29 -5.06
CA SER A 161 -3.89 -1.58 -5.19
C SER A 161 -2.54 -1.46 -5.90
N ARG A 162 -1.77 -2.54 -5.93
CA ARG A 162 -0.51 -2.67 -6.69
C ARG A 162 -0.64 -3.74 -7.75
N ASP A 163 0.09 -3.57 -8.84
CA ASP A 163 0.27 -4.62 -9.84
C ASP A 163 1.41 -5.59 -9.45
N ARG A 164 1.63 -6.60 -10.28
CA ARG A 164 2.72 -7.57 -10.11
C ARG A 164 4.13 -6.93 -10.15
N SER A 165 4.25 -5.79 -10.81
CA SER A 165 5.50 -5.04 -10.97
C SER A 165 5.70 -4.02 -9.84
N ASN A 166 4.93 -4.11 -8.77
CA ASN A 166 4.94 -3.18 -7.64
C ASN A 166 4.64 -1.72 -8.03
N LYS A 167 3.78 -1.51 -9.05
CA LYS A 167 3.31 -0.19 -9.48
C LYS A 167 1.89 0.05 -9.03
N LEU A 168 1.56 1.30 -8.75
CA LEU A 168 0.21 1.68 -8.31
C LEU A 168 -0.81 1.51 -9.43
N ILE A 169 -1.94 0.95 -9.08
CA ILE A 169 -3.09 0.77 -9.97
C ILE A 169 -4.39 1.03 -9.22
N ILE A 170 -5.41 1.40 -9.97
CA ILE A 170 -6.78 1.53 -9.46
C ILE A 170 -7.27 0.16 -9.00
N SER A 171 -7.88 0.11 -7.81
CA SER A 171 -8.47 -1.12 -7.27
C SER A 171 -9.62 -1.61 -8.16
N PRO A 172 -9.69 -2.91 -8.47
CA PRO A 172 -10.79 -3.45 -9.29
C PRO A 172 -12.13 -3.36 -8.55
N ASP A 173 -13.22 -3.21 -9.30
CA ASP A 173 -14.56 -3.08 -8.74
C ASP A 173 -14.93 -4.28 -7.85
N SER A 174 -14.55 -5.50 -8.25
CA SER A 174 -14.78 -6.71 -7.43
C SER A 174 -14.11 -6.66 -6.06
N LEU A 175 -12.95 -6.02 -5.94
CA LEU A 175 -12.27 -5.81 -4.65
C LEU A 175 -13.00 -4.75 -3.83
N LYS A 176 -13.46 -3.67 -4.47
CA LYS A 176 -14.26 -2.62 -3.82
C LYS A 176 -15.61 -3.15 -3.33
N ASP A 177 -16.28 -4.00 -4.11
CA ASP A 177 -17.52 -4.66 -3.72
C ASP A 177 -17.31 -5.60 -2.52
N SER A 178 -16.24 -6.39 -2.54
CA SER A 178 -15.86 -7.26 -1.42
C SER A 178 -15.55 -6.47 -0.16
N LEU A 179 -14.85 -5.34 -0.31
CA LEU A 179 -14.54 -4.41 0.79
C LEU A 179 -15.82 -3.79 1.35
N SER A 180 -16.73 -3.33 0.49
CA SER A 180 -18.03 -2.77 0.89
C SER A 180 -18.87 -3.78 1.67
N ALA A 181 -18.97 -5.02 1.17
CA ALA A 181 -19.67 -6.10 1.85
C ALA A 181 -19.04 -6.46 3.20
N TYR A 182 -17.72 -6.41 3.30
CA TYR A 182 -17.01 -6.63 4.57
C TYR A 182 -17.23 -5.49 5.57
N LEU A 183 -17.06 -4.23 5.14
CA LEU A 183 -17.21 -3.07 6.02
C LEU A 183 -18.66 -2.86 6.50
N SER A 184 -19.65 -3.26 5.70
CA SER A 184 -21.07 -3.14 6.07
C SER A 184 -21.44 -3.92 7.35
N GLN A 185 -20.65 -4.93 7.71
CA GLN A 185 -20.83 -5.72 8.94
C GLN A 185 -20.42 -4.95 10.21
N PHE A 186 -19.62 -3.89 10.07
CA PHE A 186 -19.03 -3.15 11.18
C PHE A 186 -19.47 -1.68 11.24
N ARG A 187 -20.05 -1.14 10.16
CA ARG A 187 -20.52 0.25 10.13
C ARG A 187 -21.76 0.44 11.00
N LEU A 188 -21.95 1.65 11.49
CA LEU A 188 -23.22 2.05 12.12
C LEU A 188 -24.32 2.18 11.06
N ILE A 189 -25.57 1.98 11.46
CA ILE A 189 -26.72 2.04 10.54
C ILE A 189 -26.89 3.42 9.91
N SER A 190 -26.53 4.48 10.67
CA SER A 190 -26.62 5.87 10.21
C SER A 190 -25.51 6.29 9.25
N ASP A 191 -24.41 5.53 9.20
CA ASP A 191 -23.18 5.96 8.51
C ASP A 191 -23.11 5.35 7.12
N ALA A 192 -22.71 6.15 6.15
CA ALA A 192 -22.39 5.72 4.80
C ALA A 192 -20.87 5.71 4.59
N ILE A 193 -20.39 4.77 3.78
CA ILE A 193 -18.99 4.69 3.36
C ILE A 193 -18.97 4.69 1.83
N ASP A 194 -18.43 5.79 1.26
CA ASP A 194 -18.23 5.92 -0.17
C ASP A 194 -16.83 5.44 -0.53
N ILE A 195 -16.72 4.30 -1.20
CA ILE A 195 -15.44 3.75 -1.62
C ILE A 195 -15.04 4.38 -2.96
N LEU A 196 -13.95 5.13 -2.95
CA LEU A 196 -13.45 5.90 -4.08
C LEU A 196 -12.06 5.43 -4.49
N ASP A 197 -11.73 5.60 -5.77
CA ASP A 197 -10.39 5.37 -6.27
C ASP A 197 -9.47 6.52 -5.90
N ALA A 198 -8.27 6.20 -5.39
CA ALA A 198 -7.26 7.21 -5.16
C ALA A 198 -6.64 7.67 -6.48
N ALA A 199 -6.34 8.97 -6.59
CA ALA A 199 -5.71 9.54 -7.77
C ALA A 199 -4.20 9.25 -7.78
N ILE A 200 -3.72 8.57 -8.83
CA ILE A 200 -2.29 8.28 -9.01
C ILE A 200 -1.65 9.44 -9.75
N ILE A 201 -0.69 10.10 -9.12
CA ILE A 201 0.05 11.22 -9.70
C ILE A 201 1.47 10.76 -9.97
N ASN A 202 1.77 10.51 -11.24
CA ASN A 202 3.13 10.16 -11.63
C ASN A 202 3.98 11.42 -11.72
N ILE A 203 5.09 11.44 -10.98
CA ILE A 203 6.02 12.57 -10.92
C ILE A 203 7.39 12.18 -11.48
N GLY A 204 8.04 13.13 -12.10
CA GLY A 204 9.44 13.10 -12.43
C GLY A 204 10.18 14.18 -11.63
N LEU A 205 11.48 13.97 -11.42
CA LEU A 205 12.37 14.85 -10.71
C LEU A 205 13.56 15.20 -11.58
N SER A 206 13.81 16.50 -11.76
CA SER A 206 15.00 16.99 -12.46
C SER A 206 15.84 17.84 -11.50
N TYR A 207 17.13 17.58 -11.44
CA TYR A 207 18.04 18.33 -10.60
C TYR A 207 19.36 18.65 -11.33
N THR A 208 19.97 19.77 -10.96
CA THR A 208 21.31 20.17 -11.41
C THR A 208 22.15 20.43 -10.18
N VAL A 209 23.36 19.83 -10.13
CA VAL A 209 24.30 19.95 -9.01
C VAL A 209 25.67 20.36 -9.50
N THR A 210 26.42 21.03 -8.66
CA THR A 210 27.88 21.22 -8.81
C THR A 210 28.57 20.13 -7.98
N ILE A 211 29.69 19.65 -8.50
CA ILE A 211 30.50 18.60 -7.87
C ILE A 211 31.94 19.02 -7.74
N ASN A 212 32.67 18.37 -6.84
CA ASN A 212 34.13 18.58 -6.69
C ASN A 212 34.87 18.24 -8.00
N THR A 213 35.93 18.99 -8.29
CA THR A 213 36.73 18.88 -9.52
C THR A 213 37.33 17.49 -9.77
N ASP A 214 37.61 16.75 -8.69
CA ASP A 214 38.22 15.40 -8.76
C ASP A 214 37.17 14.28 -8.83
N ALA A 215 35.88 14.62 -8.71
CA ALA A 215 34.80 13.64 -8.69
C ALA A 215 34.45 13.10 -10.08
N ARG A 216 34.01 11.86 -10.14
CA ARG A 216 33.50 11.26 -11.38
C ARG A 216 32.00 11.53 -11.54
N PRO A 217 31.60 12.35 -12.55
CA PRO A 217 30.22 12.77 -12.74
C PRO A 217 29.18 11.63 -12.73
N SER A 218 29.47 10.56 -13.45
CA SER A 218 28.56 9.42 -13.58
C SER A 218 28.34 8.66 -12.27
N VAL A 219 29.38 8.60 -11.41
CA VAL A 219 29.29 7.91 -10.10
C VAL A 219 28.45 8.73 -9.13
N VAL A 220 28.65 10.05 -9.11
CA VAL A 220 27.87 10.96 -8.26
C VAL A 220 26.40 10.95 -8.65
N ILE A 221 26.09 11.10 -9.95
CA ILE A 221 24.70 11.02 -10.44
C ILE A 221 24.06 9.68 -10.10
N ALA A 222 24.76 8.56 -10.31
CA ALA A 222 24.23 7.23 -9.99
C ALA A 222 23.94 7.07 -8.49
N SER A 223 24.81 7.61 -7.62
CA SER A 223 24.63 7.60 -6.17
C SER A 223 23.40 8.42 -5.75
N ILE A 224 23.26 9.64 -6.28
CA ILE A 224 22.09 10.49 -6.02
C ILE A 224 20.82 9.80 -6.48
N ASN A 225 20.78 9.32 -7.73
CA ASN A 225 19.59 8.64 -8.29
C ASN A 225 19.20 7.42 -7.47
N SER A 226 20.15 6.63 -6.98
CA SER A 226 19.89 5.48 -6.11
C SER A 226 19.25 5.90 -4.79
N LYS A 227 19.78 6.94 -4.13
CA LYS A 227 19.22 7.48 -2.88
C LYS A 227 17.79 8.02 -3.10
N LEU A 228 17.58 8.81 -4.15
CA LEU A 228 16.29 9.39 -4.51
C LEU A 228 15.27 8.31 -4.86
N SER A 229 15.67 7.30 -5.64
CA SER A 229 14.81 6.16 -5.97
C SER A 229 14.37 5.40 -4.73
N ASN A 230 15.26 5.22 -3.75
CA ASN A 230 14.93 4.57 -2.49
C ASN A 230 14.00 5.41 -1.61
N TYR A 231 14.20 6.72 -1.57
CA TYR A 231 13.36 7.65 -0.81
C TYR A 231 11.94 7.73 -1.40
N LEU A 232 11.83 7.79 -2.73
CA LEU A 232 10.56 7.97 -3.47
C LEU A 232 9.85 6.64 -3.77
N LYS A 233 10.22 5.54 -3.10
CA LYS A 233 9.47 4.28 -3.20
C LYS A 233 8.05 4.42 -2.69
N ILE A 234 7.12 3.76 -3.36
CA ILE A 234 5.68 3.79 -3.01
C ILE A 234 5.40 3.27 -1.60
N GLU A 235 6.26 2.39 -1.06
CA GLU A 235 6.15 1.87 0.30
C GLU A 235 6.31 2.95 1.36
N ASN A 236 7.02 4.03 1.05
CA ASN A 236 7.30 5.14 1.96
C ASN A 236 6.18 6.18 1.98
N TYR A 237 5.21 6.10 1.06
CA TYR A 237 4.17 7.11 0.93
C TYR A 237 2.78 6.57 1.21
N GLN A 238 1.94 7.47 1.73
CA GLN A 238 0.52 7.25 1.96
C GLN A 238 -0.31 8.14 1.03
N ILE A 239 -1.59 7.81 0.89
CA ILE A 239 -2.55 8.70 0.22
C ILE A 239 -2.63 10.01 1.02
N ASP A 240 -2.69 11.15 0.32
CA ASP A 240 -2.71 12.51 0.87
C ASP A 240 -1.39 12.95 1.56
N GLN A 241 -0.31 12.17 1.47
CA GLN A 241 0.96 12.53 2.08
C GLN A 241 1.76 13.47 1.17
N PRO A 242 2.18 14.65 1.68
CA PRO A 242 3.04 15.55 0.91
C PRO A 242 4.47 15.05 0.82
N ILE A 243 5.16 15.44 -0.24
CA ILE A 243 6.60 15.25 -0.38
C ILE A 243 7.32 16.45 0.22
N LYS A 244 8.30 16.20 1.09
CA LYS A 244 9.14 17.25 1.69
C LYS A 244 10.33 17.52 0.78
N ILE A 245 10.36 18.71 0.18
CA ILE A 245 11.39 19.12 -0.76
C ILE A 245 12.75 19.20 -0.04
N GLY A 246 12.79 19.75 1.18
CA GLY A 246 14.02 19.87 1.96
C GLY A 246 14.66 18.52 2.33
N GLU A 247 13.88 17.43 2.47
CA GLU A 247 14.47 16.10 2.66
C GLU A 247 15.17 15.60 1.38
N ILE A 248 14.60 15.89 0.21
CA ILE A 248 15.22 15.58 -1.09
C ILE A 248 16.50 16.39 -1.28
N GLU A 249 16.48 17.69 -0.98
CA GLU A 249 17.66 18.54 -1.02
C GLU A 249 18.76 18.03 -0.08
N ASN A 250 18.39 17.67 1.15
CA ASN A 250 19.32 17.08 2.11
C ASN A 250 19.93 15.75 1.62
N LEU A 251 19.14 14.89 0.98
CA LEU A 251 19.63 13.63 0.41
C LEU A 251 20.64 13.86 -0.70
N ILE A 252 20.43 14.87 -1.54
CA ILE A 252 21.34 15.26 -2.60
C ILE A 252 22.62 15.85 -1.99
N MET A 253 22.51 16.83 -1.08
CA MET A 253 23.65 17.49 -0.44
C MET A 253 24.52 16.55 0.40
N ASN A 254 23.90 15.56 1.06
CA ASN A 254 24.62 14.53 1.84
C ASN A 254 25.17 13.40 0.95
N THR A 255 25.25 13.60 -0.38
CA THR A 255 25.95 12.67 -1.26
C THR A 255 27.40 13.13 -1.41
N ALA A 256 28.33 12.19 -1.31
CA ALA A 256 29.74 12.50 -1.44
C ALA A 256 30.03 13.23 -2.77
N ASP A 257 30.94 14.17 -2.71
CA ASP A 257 31.43 14.99 -3.85
C ASP A 257 30.39 15.98 -4.44
N VAL A 258 29.27 16.21 -3.78
CA VAL A 258 28.29 17.25 -4.14
C VAL A 258 28.64 18.53 -3.37
N ASP A 259 28.85 19.65 -4.08
CA ASP A 259 29.12 20.97 -3.49
C ASP A 259 27.84 21.77 -3.28
N ALA A 260 26.98 21.85 -4.30
CA ALA A 260 25.75 22.64 -4.23
C ALA A 260 24.69 22.13 -5.19
N ILE A 261 23.43 22.47 -4.85
CA ILE A 261 22.27 22.24 -5.72
C ILE A 261 21.98 23.55 -6.45
N MET A 262 22.05 23.54 -7.78
CA MET A 262 21.74 24.69 -8.61
C MET A 262 20.26 24.79 -8.93
N SER A 263 19.60 23.65 -9.15
CA SER A 263 18.17 23.60 -9.41
C SER A 263 17.56 22.26 -9.00
N LEU A 264 16.33 22.30 -8.55
CA LEU A 264 15.50 21.14 -8.25
C LEU A 264 14.09 21.43 -8.76
N SER A 265 13.54 20.58 -9.59
CA SER A 265 12.19 20.76 -10.15
C SER A 265 11.43 19.45 -10.27
N PHE A 266 10.12 19.52 -10.01
CA PHE A 266 9.21 18.41 -10.21
C PHE A 266 8.39 18.64 -11.47
N ASN A 267 8.16 17.59 -12.22
CA ASN A 267 7.27 17.58 -13.39
C ASN A 267 6.25 16.46 -13.28
N ASN A 268 5.07 16.67 -13.85
CA ASN A 268 4.05 15.64 -13.94
C ASN A 268 4.27 14.79 -15.18
N LYS A 269 4.16 13.48 -15.02
CA LYS A 269 4.22 12.49 -16.10
C LYS A 269 2.81 11.98 -16.40
N VAL A 270 2.34 12.16 -17.63
CA VAL A 270 0.95 11.86 -18.02
C VAL A 270 0.90 11.10 -19.34
N GLY A 271 0.00 10.12 -19.42
CA GLY A 271 -0.27 9.38 -20.65
C GLY A 271 0.86 8.46 -21.07
N THR A 272 1.29 8.54 -22.31
CA THR A 272 2.39 7.71 -22.85
C THR A 272 3.56 8.58 -23.26
N GLU A 273 4.70 8.40 -22.64
CA GLU A 273 5.96 9.07 -22.98
C GLU A 273 7.04 8.01 -23.22
N ALA A 274 7.68 8.03 -24.39
CA ALA A 274 8.79 7.12 -24.75
C ALA A 274 8.49 5.64 -24.40
N ASP A 275 7.38 5.11 -24.88
CA ASP A 275 6.87 3.75 -24.64
C ASP A 275 6.57 3.38 -23.18
N ARG A 276 6.47 4.38 -22.31
CA ARG A 276 6.09 4.21 -20.89
C ARG A 276 4.69 4.75 -20.66
N ILE A 277 3.89 3.96 -19.97
CA ILE A 277 2.50 4.30 -19.68
C ILE A 277 2.43 4.86 -18.26
N TYR A 278 1.98 6.10 -18.14
CA TYR A 278 1.70 6.81 -16.91
C TYR A 278 0.20 6.94 -16.67
N SER A 279 -0.18 7.46 -15.52
CA SER A 279 -1.56 7.84 -15.21
C SER A 279 -2.03 8.98 -16.13
N ASN A 280 -3.33 9.02 -16.40
CA ASN A 280 -3.93 10.14 -17.15
C ASN A 280 -4.28 11.34 -16.25
N TYR A 281 -3.87 11.31 -14.99
CA TYR A 281 -4.18 12.39 -14.06
C TYR A 281 -3.23 13.56 -14.25
N PHE A 282 -3.78 14.70 -14.72
CA PHE A 282 -3.00 15.94 -14.86
C PHE A 282 -2.83 16.63 -13.52
N TYR A 283 -1.62 17.00 -13.19
CA TYR A 283 -1.24 17.67 -11.94
C TYR A 283 -0.15 18.72 -12.22
N ASP A 284 -0.32 19.92 -11.67
CA ASP A 284 0.68 20.99 -11.77
C ASP A 284 1.51 21.07 -10.48
N PRO A 285 2.74 20.56 -10.45
CA PRO A 285 3.57 20.60 -9.24
C PRO A 285 3.86 22.02 -8.77
N GLN A 286 4.04 22.97 -9.69
CA GLN A 286 4.44 24.35 -9.36
C GLN A 286 3.37 25.09 -8.55
N ARG A 287 2.11 24.81 -8.85
CA ARG A 287 0.97 25.43 -8.14
C ARG A 287 0.68 24.80 -6.78
N ASN A 288 1.24 23.63 -6.52
CA ASN A 288 0.94 22.84 -5.33
C ASN A 288 2.15 22.71 -4.39
N ILE A 289 3.19 23.53 -4.61
CA ILE A 289 4.30 23.69 -3.67
C ILE A 289 3.94 24.83 -2.72
N ASP A 290 3.90 24.52 -1.42
CA ASP A 290 3.77 25.51 -0.37
C ASP A 290 4.75 25.17 0.76
N ARG A 291 5.50 26.19 1.23
CA ARG A 291 6.45 26.12 2.37
C ARG A 291 7.42 24.93 2.32
N GLY A 292 7.90 24.58 1.13
CA GLY A 292 8.83 23.46 0.96
C GLY A 292 8.20 22.08 0.95
N TYR A 293 6.87 22.00 0.81
CA TYR A 293 6.13 20.76 0.64
C TYR A 293 5.41 20.75 -0.71
N LEU A 294 5.47 19.62 -1.38
CA LEU A 294 4.65 19.34 -2.56
C LEU A 294 3.40 18.57 -2.12
N PHE A 295 2.23 19.18 -2.21
CA PHE A 295 0.97 18.60 -1.74
C PHE A 295 0.24 17.84 -2.84
N PRO A 296 -0.21 16.59 -2.61
CA PRO A 296 -1.09 15.91 -3.54
C PRO A 296 -2.51 16.53 -3.48
N PRO A 297 -3.32 16.37 -4.52
CA PRO A 297 -4.74 16.66 -4.42
C PRO A 297 -5.41 15.69 -3.45
N ARG A 298 -6.61 16.03 -3.01
CA ARG A 298 -7.40 15.21 -2.09
C ARG A 298 -7.58 13.78 -2.62
N GLY A 299 -7.24 12.78 -1.82
CA GLY A 299 -7.27 11.38 -2.22
C GLY A 299 -6.19 11.00 -3.22
N GLY A 300 -5.16 11.84 -3.41
CA GLY A 300 -4.05 11.58 -4.32
C GLY A 300 -2.85 10.94 -3.63
N ILE A 301 -2.05 10.24 -4.41
CA ILE A 301 -0.76 9.69 -4.00
C ILE A 301 0.27 9.91 -5.11
N PHE A 302 1.48 10.26 -4.70
CA PHE A 302 2.59 10.40 -5.62
C PHE A 302 3.25 9.04 -5.91
N GLU A 303 3.60 8.82 -7.18
CA GLU A 303 4.35 7.66 -7.63
C GLU A 303 5.45 8.10 -8.59
N MET A 304 6.67 7.66 -8.34
CA MET A 304 7.75 7.66 -9.32
C MET A 304 7.77 6.31 -10.02
N LYS A 305 7.08 6.22 -11.16
CA LYS A 305 6.76 4.94 -11.81
C LYS A 305 7.97 4.27 -12.45
N TYR A 306 8.89 5.06 -13.01
CA TYR A 306 10.09 4.57 -13.69
C TYR A 306 11.33 5.35 -13.21
N PRO A 307 11.87 5.07 -12.01
CA PRO A 307 12.94 5.88 -11.39
C PRO A 307 14.15 6.12 -12.31
N ASN A 308 14.53 5.13 -13.11
CA ASN A 308 15.69 5.25 -14.03
C ASN A 308 15.47 6.27 -15.17
N PHE A 309 14.24 6.73 -15.39
CA PHE A 309 13.88 7.67 -16.44
C PHE A 309 13.24 8.94 -15.91
N ASP A 310 12.56 8.81 -14.78
CA ASP A 310 11.82 9.90 -14.16
C ASP A 310 12.73 10.77 -13.29
N ILE A 311 13.93 10.28 -12.90
CA ILE A 311 14.96 11.04 -12.22
C ILE A 311 16.03 11.44 -13.24
N VAL A 312 16.15 12.75 -13.49
CA VAL A 312 17.11 13.31 -14.42
C VAL A 312 18.08 14.21 -13.70
N GLY A 313 19.32 13.74 -13.49
CA GLY A 313 20.42 14.51 -12.92
C GLY A 313 21.31 15.16 -13.98
N ARG A 314 21.74 16.38 -13.72
CA ARG A 314 22.72 17.11 -14.53
C ARG A 314 23.81 17.68 -13.62
N ILE A 315 25.01 17.83 -14.18
CA ILE A 315 26.12 18.49 -13.52
C ILE A 315 26.36 19.82 -14.26
N SER A 316 26.55 20.87 -13.50
CA SER A 316 26.85 22.22 -13.98
C SER A 316 28.35 22.42 -14.09
#